data_dbb947bc9614e01da50c4f11a8b5f0d4
#
_entry.id   dbb947bc9614e01da50c4f11a8b5f0d4
#
_cell.length_a   1.000
_cell.length_b   1.000
_cell.length_c   1.000
_cell.angle_alpha   90.00
_cell.angle_beta   90.00
_cell.angle_gamma   90.00
#
_symmetry.space_group_name_H-M   'P 1'
#
loop_
_entity.id
_entity.type
_entity.pdbx_description
1 polymer ?
#
loop_
_entity_poly.entity_id
_entity_poly.type
_entity_poly.pdbx_seq_one_letter_code
_entity_poly.pdbx_strand_id
1 'polypeptide(L)'
;TAGTDITVNAVCPAYVRTPLVDAQIEAQARTRGLSVDEVIREVMLKPMPKGRFIEIDEIAGTIRFLCSDAARNLTGQCLVLDGGW
;
A
#
# COMPACT_ATOMS: atom_id res chain seq x y z
N THR A 1 15.43 15.22 15.84
CA THR A 1 15.02 13.83 16.23
C THR A 1 16.14 12.81 16.05
N ALA A 2 17.06 13.01 15.09
CA ALA A 2 18.09 12.02 14.77
C ALA A 2 19.02 11.65 15.95
N GLY A 3 19.21 12.56 16.90
CA GLY A 3 20.02 12.29 18.08
C GLY A 3 19.24 11.82 19.31
N THR A 4 17.96 11.45 19.14
CA THR A 4 17.07 11.03 20.22
C THR A 4 16.57 9.61 19.96
N ASP A 5 15.76 9.10 20.87
CA ASP A 5 15.09 7.78 20.68
C ASP A 5 13.86 7.85 19.77
N ILE A 6 13.55 9.04 19.24
CA ILE A 6 12.43 9.22 18.31
C ILE A 6 12.89 8.82 16.91
N THR A 7 12.12 7.95 16.25
CA THR A 7 12.31 7.60 14.84
C THR A 7 11.16 8.12 13.99
N VAL A 8 11.47 8.51 12.76
CA VAL A 8 10.46 9.01 11.80
C VAL A 8 10.66 8.27 10.49
N ASN A 9 9.65 7.54 10.07
CA ASN A 9 9.68 6.74 8.85
C ASN A 9 8.38 6.94 8.07
N ALA A 10 8.40 6.61 6.79
CA ALA A 10 7.21 6.64 5.95
C ALA A 10 6.88 5.23 5.47
N VAL A 11 5.59 4.91 5.43
CA VAL A 11 5.09 3.69 4.79
C VAL A 11 4.37 4.10 3.52
N CYS A 12 4.80 3.55 2.39
CA CYS A 12 4.37 3.97 1.05
C CYS A 12 3.74 2.78 0.32
N PRO A 13 2.45 2.48 0.55
CA PRO A 13 1.78 1.39 -0.14
C PRO A 13 1.33 1.81 -1.54
N ALA A 14 1.23 0.83 -2.45
CA ALA A 14 0.50 0.99 -3.68
C ALA A 14 -1.01 0.89 -3.39
N TYR A 15 -1.79 0.21 -4.24
CA TYR A 15 -3.23 0.12 -3.98
C TYR A 15 -3.54 -0.78 -2.79
N VAL A 16 -4.14 -0.19 -1.76
CA VAL A 16 -4.65 -0.90 -0.57
C VAL A 16 -6.14 -1.14 -0.75
N ARG A 17 -6.60 -2.37 -0.53
CA ARG A 17 -8.02 -2.69 -0.66
C ARG A 17 -8.82 -2.04 0.47
N THR A 18 -9.53 -0.98 0.15
CA THR A 18 -10.33 -0.17 1.07
C THR A 18 -11.66 0.19 0.40
N PRO A 19 -12.68 0.65 1.16
CA PRO A 19 -13.91 1.15 0.54
C PRO A 19 -13.67 2.27 -0.48
N LEU A 20 -12.67 3.12 -0.25
CA LEU A 20 -12.31 4.17 -1.21
C LEU A 20 -11.86 3.57 -2.55
N VAL A 21 -11.00 2.55 -2.51
CA VAL A 21 -10.53 1.86 -3.71
C VAL A 21 -11.67 1.13 -4.40
N ASP A 22 -12.56 0.49 -3.65
CA ASP A 22 -13.74 -0.16 -4.22
C ASP A 22 -14.62 0.84 -4.99
N ALA A 23 -14.84 2.02 -4.44
CA ALA A 23 -15.58 3.09 -5.11
C ALA A 23 -14.87 3.56 -6.39
N GLN A 24 -13.55 3.67 -6.37
CA GLN A 24 -12.77 4.04 -7.55
C GLN A 24 -12.87 2.97 -8.65
N ILE A 25 -12.84 1.71 -8.28
CA ILE A 25 -13.01 0.59 -9.23
C ILE A 25 -14.36 0.68 -9.93
N GLU A 26 -15.44 0.88 -9.18
CA GLU A 26 -16.79 1.03 -9.74
C GLU A 26 -16.89 2.23 -10.66
N ALA A 27 -16.35 3.38 -10.25
CA ALA A 27 -16.36 4.60 -11.06
C ALA A 27 -15.61 4.41 -12.38
N GLN A 28 -14.45 3.77 -12.35
CA GLN A 28 -13.67 3.50 -13.55
C GLN A 28 -14.34 2.48 -14.46
N ALA A 29 -15.00 1.47 -13.90
CA ALA A 29 -15.75 0.50 -14.68
C ALA A 29 -16.85 1.18 -15.50
N ARG A 30 -17.60 2.09 -14.89
CA ARG A 30 -18.64 2.86 -15.58
C ARG A 30 -18.06 3.78 -16.65
N THR A 31 -17.03 4.53 -16.30
CA THR A 31 -16.42 5.54 -17.20
C THR A 31 -15.77 4.87 -18.41
N ARG A 32 -15.12 3.73 -18.24
CA ARG A 32 -14.38 3.03 -19.29
C ARG A 32 -15.22 2.00 -20.03
N GLY A 33 -16.43 1.70 -19.57
CA GLY A 33 -17.26 0.63 -20.15
C GLY A 33 -16.67 -0.76 -19.94
N LEU A 34 -15.96 -0.98 -18.82
CA LEU A 34 -15.34 -2.25 -18.46
C LEU A 34 -16.07 -2.90 -17.30
N SER A 35 -15.88 -4.20 -17.11
CA SER A 35 -16.35 -4.88 -15.91
C SER A 35 -15.43 -4.53 -14.72
N VAL A 36 -15.92 -4.75 -13.50
CA VAL A 36 -15.13 -4.56 -12.30
C VAL A 36 -13.85 -5.40 -12.33
N ASP A 37 -13.96 -6.67 -12.72
CA ASP A 37 -12.80 -7.56 -12.80
C ASP A 37 -11.76 -7.09 -13.83
N GLU A 38 -12.22 -6.55 -14.96
CA GLU A 38 -11.33 -5.98 -15.97
C GLU A 38 -10.59 -4.75 -15.44
N VAL A 39 -11.28 -3.86 -14.70
CA VAL A 39 -10.64 -2.69 -14.09
C VAL A 39 -9.58 -3.13 -13.09
N ILE A 40 -9.89 -4.09 -12.23
CA ILE A 40 -8.93 -4.61 -11.26
C ILE A 40 -7.69 -5.15 -11.97
N ARG A 41 -7.88 -6.04 -12.94
CA ARG A 41 -6.79 -6.74 -13.60
C ARG A 41 -5.98 -5.85 -14.55
N GLU A 42 -6.66 -5.06 -15.37
CA GLU A 42 -6.04 -4.36 -16.49
C GLU A 42 -5.64 -2.92 -16.17
N VAL A 43 -6.22 -2.32 -15.14
CA VAL A 43 -5.97 -0.92 -14.78
C VAL A 43 -5.25 -0.82 -13.43
N MET A 44 -5.83 -1.40 -12.38
CA MET A 44 -5.34 -1.20 -11.02
C MET A 44 -4.11 -2.05 -10.71
N LEU A 45 -4.15 -3.34 -11.02
CA LEU A 45 -3.09 -4.29 -10.65
C LEU A 45 -2.04 -4.51 -11.73
N LYS A 46 -2.28 -4.05 -12.94
CA LYS A 46 -1.36 -4.27 -14.06
C LYS A 46 0.08 -3.82 -13.77
N PRO A 47 0.33 -2.65 -13.13
CA PRO A 47 1.69 -2.22 -12.83
C PRO A 47 2.36 -3.03 -11.73
N MET A 48 1.62 -3.84 -10.96
CA MET A 48 2.16 -4.59 -9.83
C MET A 48 2.51 -6.01 -10.26
N PRO A 49 3.79 -6.40 -10.30
CA PRO A 49 4.17 -7.77 -10.71
C PRO A 49 3.50 -8.88 -9.90
N LYS A 50 3.25 -8.66 -8.61
CA LYS A 50 2.53 -9.65 -7.79
C LYS A 50 1.05 -9.73 -8.11
N GLY A 51 0.49 -8.72 -8.80
CA GLY A 51 -0.88 -8.76 -9.31
C GLY A 51 -1.98 -8.84 -8.27
N ARG A 52 -1.77 -8.28 -7.09
CA ARG A 52 -2.78 -8.28 -6.02
C ARG A 52 -2.70 -7.02 -5.18
N PHE A 53 -3.83 -6.67 -4.54
CA PHE A 53 -3.91 -5.52 -3.65
C PHE A 53 -3.07 -5.74 -2.39
N ILE A 54 -2.61 -4.62 -1.82
CA ILE A 54 -2.05 -4.60 -0.48
C ILE A 54 -3.20 -4.67 0.51
N GLU A 55 -3.10 -5.55 1.49
CA GLU A 55 -4.12 -5.68 2.52
C GLU A 55 -3.84 -4.72 3.68
N ILE A 56 -4.90 -4.28 4.36
CA ILE A 56 -4.79 -3.40 5.53
C ILE A 56 -3.88 -4.02 6.60
N ASP A 57 -3.96 -5.33 6.78
CA ASP A 57 -3.14 -6.05 7.75
C ASP A 57 -1.64 -5.96 7.45
N GLU A 58 -1.25 -5.86 6.18
CA GLU A 58 0.15 -5.69 5.79
C GLU A 58 0.66 -4.32 6.24
N ILE A 59 -0.15 -3.29 6.08
CA ILE A 59 0.18 -1.94 6.56
C ILE A 59 0.27 -1.90 8.08
N ALA A 60 -0.73 -2.46 8.75
CA ALA A 60 -0.77 -2.52 10.22
C ALA A 60 0.44 -3.29 10.78
N GLY A 61 0.82 -4.40 10.17
CA GLY A 61 1.98 -5.20 10.58
C GLY A 61 3.29 -4.44 10.38
N THR A 62 3.41 -3.70 9.29
CA THR A 62 4.59 -2.87 9.01
C THR A 62 4.72 -1.75 10.05
N ILE A 63 3.63 -1.06 10.37
CA ILE A 63 3.63 -0.02 11.41
C ILE A 63 3.97 -0.61 12.78
N ARG A 64 3.42 -1.76 13.10
CA ARG A 64 3.73 -2.44 14.38
C ARG A 64 5.20 -2.80 14.49
N PHE A 65 5.81 -3.27 13.39
CA PHE A 65 7.25 -3.50 13.35
C PHE A 65 8.04 -2.22 13.62
N LEU A 66 7.67 -1.11 12.97
CA LEU A 66 8.34 0.18 13.16
C LEU A 66 8.25 0.69 14.60
N CYS A 67 7.22 0.31 15.33
CA CYS A 67 7.03 0.67 16.74
C CYS A 67 7.73 -0.31 17.71
N SER A 68 8.39 -1.34 17.20
CA SER A 68 9.05 -2.36 18.04
C SER A 68 10.50 -2.02 18.32
N ASP A 69 11.06 -2.68 19.33
CA ASP A 69 12.49 -2.53 19.66
C ASP A 69 13.41 -2.97 18.53
N ALA A 70 12.96 -3.90 17.70
CA ALA A 70 13.73 -4.34 16.53
C ALA A 70 13.98 -3.23 15.53
N ALA A 71 13.14 -2.20 15.52
CA ALA A 71 13.25 -1.05 14.62
C ALA A 71 13.82 0.19 15.30
N ARG A 72 14.39 0.08 16.49
CA ARG A 72 14.85 1.27 17.26
C ARG A 72 15.92 2.09 16.57
N ASN A 73 16.68 1.50 15.69
CA ASN A 73 17.70 2.19 14.90
C ASN A 73 17.27 2.46 13.44
N LEU A 74 16.00 2.28 13.14
CA LEU A 74 15.45 2.50 11.80
C LEU A 74 14.75 3.86 11.78
N THR A 75 15.36 4.84 11.09
CA THR A 75 14.81 6.20 10.98
C THR A 75 15.14 6.80 9.62
N GLY A 76 14.32 7.70 9.15
CA GLY A 76 14.49 8.37 7.87
C GLY A 76 14.26 7.46 6.66
N GLN A 77 13.53 6.37 6.81
CA GLN A 77 13.32 5.38 5.75
C GLN A 77 11.92 5.45 5.15
N CYS A 78 11.83 5.07 3.88
CA CYS A 78 10.56 4.81 3.21
C CYS A 78 10.42 3.31 3.03
N LEU A 79 9.39 2.72 3.64
CA LEU A 79 9.09 1.30 3.46
C LEU A 79 8.00 1.17 2.39
N VAL A 80 8.37 0.63 1.25
CA VAL A 80 7.49 0.53 0.09
C VAL A 80 6.84 -0.83 0.04
N LEU A 81 5.50 -0.85 -0.02
CA LEU A 81 4.70 -2.04 -0.18
C LEU A 81 3.92 -1.91 -1.49
N ASP A 82 4.50 -2.36 -2.60
CA ASP A 82 3.95 -2.11 -3.93
C ASP A 82 3.87 -3.36 -4.81
N GLY A 83 4.11 -4.53 -4.23
CA GLY A 83 4.06 -5.78 -4.99
C GLY A 83 5.12 -5.88 -6.10
N GLY A 84 6.19 -5.11 -5.99
CA GLY A 84 7.29 -5.11 -6.95
C GLY A 84 7.19 -4.06 -8.06
N TRP A 85 6.26 -3.15 -7.94
CA TRP A 85 6.03 -2.08 -8.94
C TRP A 85 7.29 -1.24 -9.24
#